data_157b469c6a0c9612d1dbd9277d341990
#
_entry.id   157b469c6a0c9612d1dbd9277d341990
#
_cell.length_a   1.000
_cell.length_b   1.000
_cell.length_c   1.000
_cell.angle_alpha   90.00
_cell.angle_beta   90.00
_cell.angle_gamma   90.00
#
_symmetry.space_group_name_H-M   'P 1'
#
loop_
_entity.id
_entity.type
_entity.pdbx_description
1 polymer ?
#
loop_
_entity_poly.entity_id
_entity_poly.type
_entity_poly.pdbx_seq_one_letter_code
_entity_poly.pdbx_strand_id
1 'polypeptide(L)'
;MANTRRTSRWLTGGLGAAVGAAAVWLALPVRYEVQGVSMAPSLVPGDVVRSGPLPILDRVRAPGRFERWVLEAADGEAAIKRIVGLPGERVAIAAGDLVVDGRTILKGPRVLAEVGAPVAAAARADASGWEQDSREVLDDAGFDAGRSTPLLPVRDGGLAAVIAVGGTPARRGALARVVVGRTAITVRLAAPGRHAIVAGRLDGSLVAAAWPLGVAVDRGRSCLPPNPPEQWDVATVWPEESTADERAPGLAVVVAAVTDGVTAVIERVEPWRDVLLRPAADGTAAWQVGADAAFVLGDHPAASRDSRQWGPVPLPALRHRLAPGTAPTR
;
A
#
# COMPACT_ATOMS: atom_id res chain seq x y z
N MET A 1 -52.97 -24.39 -52.67
CA MET A 1 -52.86 -23.32 -51.65
C MET A 1 -51.98 -23.80 -50.51
N ALA A 2 -50.71 -23.41 -50.49
CA ALA A 2 -49.81 -23.71 -49.40
C ALA A 2 -49.10 -22.39 -49.04
N ASN A 3 -49.46 -21.83 -47.90
CA ASN A 3 -48.97 -20.55 -47.39
C ASN A 3 -47.87 -20.89 -46.33
N THR A 4 -46.61 -20.78 -46.72
CA THR A 4 -45.48 -20.99 -45.81
C THR A 4 -45.13 -19.66 -45.17
N ARG A 5 -45.43 -19.52 -43.88
CA ARG A 5 -44.94 -18.44 -43.02
C ARG A 5 -43.44 -18.67 -42.74
N ARG A 6 -42.62 -17.85 -43.36
CA ARG A 6 -41.17 -17.75 -43.11
C ARG A 6 -40.93 -16.34 -42.55
N THR A 7 -41.16 -16.19 -41.24
CA THR A 7 -40.84 -14.94 -40.55
C THR A 7 -40.37 -15.25 -39.12
N SER A 8 -39.35 -14.60 -38.70
CA SER A 8 -38.90 -14.38 -37.30
C SER A 8 -37.63 -15.04 -36.78
N ARG A 9 -36.86 -15.76 -37.55
CA ARG A 9 -35.57 -16.26 -37.02
C ARG A 9 -34.42 -15.24 -37.10
N TRP A 10 -34.52 -14.20 -37.91
CA TRP A 10 -33.44 -13.20 -38.08
C TRP A 10 -33.49 -12.06 -37.10
N LEU A 11 -34.64 -11.70 -36.56
CA LEU A 11 -34.79 -10.61 -35.55
C LEU A 11 -34.29 -11.04 -34.20
N THR A 12 -34.45 -12.30 -33.80
CA THR A 12 -33.97 -12.82 -32.52
C THR A 12 -32.44 -12.98 -32.48
N GLY A 13 -31.79 -13.32 -33.62
CA GLY A 13 -30.35 -13.41 -33.73
C GLY A 13 -29.66 -12.06 -33.64
N GLY A 14 -30.23 -11.02 -34.28
CA GLY A 14 -29.68 -9.66 -34.22
C GLY A 14 -29.79 -9.03 -32.83
N LEU A 15 -30.90 -9.22 -32.13
CA LEU A 15 -31.08 -8.71 -30.77
C LEU A 15 -30.16 -9.42 -29.79
N GLY A 16 -30.00 -10.75 -29.92
CA GLY A 16 -29.08 -11.52 -29.09
C GLY A 16 -27.62 -11.11 -29.28
N ALA A 17 -27.19 -10.85 -30.53
CA ALA A 17 -25.85 -10.36 -30.83
C ALA A 17 -25.62 -8.94 -30.27
N ALA A 18 -26.62 -8.06 -30.41
CA ALA A 18 -26.51 -6.69 -29.86
C ALA A 18 -26.47 -6.67 -28.33
N VAL A 19 -27.27 -7.50 -27.66
CA VAL A 19 -27.23 -7.65 -26.19
C VAL A 19 -25.91 -8.26 -25.74
N GLY A 20 -25.41 -9.28 -26.45
CA GLY A 20 -24.09 -9.87 -26.17
C GLY A 20 -22.94 -8.86 -26.33
N ALA A 21 -22.93 -8.08 -27.40
CA ALA A 21 -21.93 -7.04 -27.64
C ALA A 21 -21.99 -5.94 -26.56
N ALA A 22 -23.19 -5.51 -26.18
CA ALA A 22 -23.38 -4.52 -25.10
C ALA A 22 -22.89 -5.08 -23.75
N ALA A 23 -23.20 -6.33 -23.43
CA ALA A 23 -22.73 -6.99 -22.21
C ALA A 23 -21.19 -7.10 -22.16
N VAL A 24 -20.55 -7.45 -23.26
CA VAL A 24 -19.08 -7.48 -23.39
C VAL A 24 -18.52 -6.08 -23.20
N TRP A 25 -19.08 -5.07 -23.86
CA TRP A 25 -18.62 -3.69 -23.75
C TRP A 25 -18.72 -3.15 -22.33
N LEU A 26 -19.82 -3.42 -21.61
CA LEU A 26 -20.03 -3.05 -20.20
C LEU A 26 -19.10 -3.80 -19.23
N ALA A 27 -18.54 -4.93 -19.66
CA ALA A 27 -17.61 -5.73 -18.87
C ALA A 27 -16.13 -5.31 -19.03
N LEU A 28 -15.82 -4.51 -20.06
CA LEU A 28 -14.44 -4.11 -20.33
C LEU A 28 -13.93 -3.10 -19.26
N PRO A 29 -12.69 -3.30 -18.77
CA PRO A 29 -12.07 -2.34 -17.87
C PRO A 29 -11.91 -0.96 -18.51
N VAL A 30 -12.28 0.08 -17.77
CA VAL A 30 -12.05 1.47 -18.16
C VAL A 30 -10.61 1.85 -17.85
N ARG A 31 -9.95 2.58 -18.75
CA ARG A 31 -8.60 3.10 -18.58
C ARG A 31 -8.63 4.58 -18.19
N TYR A 32 -7.71 4.96 -17.32
CA TYR A 32 -7.53 6.32 -16.85
C TYR A 32 -6.05 6.69 -16.89
N GLU A 33 -5.74 7.86 -17.36
CA GLU A 33 -4.41 8.45 -17.29
C GLU A 33 -4.34 9.38 -16.07
N VAL A 34 -3.31 9.21 -15.25
CA VAL A 34 -3.08 10.02 -14.06
C VAL A 34 -2.40 11.33 -14.47
N GLN A 35 -3.02 12.46 -14.14
CA GLN A 35 -2.49 13.78 -14.48
C GLN A 35 -1.90 14.53 -13.28
N GLY A 36 -2.44 14.30 -12.08
CA GLY A 36 -2.04 14.99 -10.86
C GLY A 36 -1.11 14.17 -9.97
N VAL A 37 -0.47 14.85 -9.01
CA VAL A 37 0.45 14.24 -8.03
C VAL A 37 -0.23 13.79 -6.74
N SER A 38 -1.54 13.98 -6.60
CA SER A 38 -2.28 13.75 -5.35
C SER A 38 -2.24 12.29 -4.86
N MET A 39 -1.89 11.35 -5.72
CA MET A 39 -1.77 9.93 -5.40
C MET A 39 -0.31 9.44 -5.42
N ALA A 40 0.68 10.33 -5.46
CA ALA A 40 2.08 9.92 -5.30
C ALA A 40 2.33 9.43 -3.85
N PRO A 41 3.21 8.44 -3.64
CA PRO A 41 4.02 7.74 -4.64
C PRO A 41 3.29 6.62 -5.39
N SER A 42 2.09 6.22 -4.96
CA SER A 42 1.39 5.05 -5.52
C SER A 42 1.05 5.22 -7.00
N LEU A 43 0.65 6.42 -7.40
CA LEU A 43 0.40 6.81 -8.79
C LEU A 43 1.01 8.17 -9.06
N VAL A 44 1.69 8.31 -10.21
CA VAL A 44 2.28 9.59 -10.62
C VAL A 44 1.76 10.00 -12.00
N PRO A 45 1.92 11.27 -12.40
CA PRO A 45 1.51 11.74 -13.72
C PRO A 45 2.06 10.89 -14.87
N GLY A 46 1.22 10.56 -15.83
CA GLY A 46 1.53 9.70 -16.96
C GLY A 46 1.27 8.20 -16.71
N ASP A 47 0.98 7.79 -15.48
CA ASP A 47 0.57 6.42 -15.21
C ASP A 47 -0.80 6.13 -15.84
N VAL A 48 -0.94 4.94 -16.44
CA VAL A 48 -2.22 4.44 -16.94
C VAL A 48 -2.74 3.36 -16.02
N VAL A 49 -3.90 3.60 -15.42
CA VAL A 49 -4.57 2.65 -14.52
C VAL A 49 -5.85 2.13 -15.12
N ARG A 50 -6.34 1.00 -14.61
CA ARG A 50 -7.57 0.35 -15.10
C ARG A 50 -8.55 0.13 -13.95
N SER A 51 -9.84 0.23 -14.27
CA SER A 51 -10.88 -0.25 -13.35
C SER A 51 -10.74 -1.77 -13.14
N GLY A 52 -11.35 -2.26 -12.08
CA GLY A 52 -11.56 -3.70 -11.90
C GLY A 52 -12.37 -4.32 -13.04
N PRO A 53 -12.46 -5.64 -13.10
CA PRO A 53 -13.36 -6.32 -14.02
C PRO A 53 -14.82 -5.99 -13.66
N LEU A 54 -15.69 -5.91 -14.68
CA LEU A 54 -17.11 -5.58 -14.53
C LEU A 54 -17.35 -4.23 -13.82
N PRO A 55 -16.83 -3.12 -14.35
CA PRO A 55 -16.90 -1.81 -13.70
C PRO A 55 -18.33 -1.32 -13.43
N ILE A 56 -19.31 -1.86 -14.15
CA ILE A 56 -20.72 -1.53 -13.91
C ILE A 56 -21.20 -1.98 -12.51
N LEU A 57 -20.60 -3.03 -11.95
CA LEU A 57 -20.92 -3.52 -10.61
C LEU A 57 -20.33 -2.65 -9.49
N ASP A 58 -19.36 -1.81 -9.80
CA ASP A 58 -18.77 -0.90 -8.80
C ASP A 58 -19.81 0.08 -8.25
N ARG A 59 -20.85 0.41 -9.03
CA ARG A 59 -21.96 1.32 -8.61
C ARG A 59 -22.85 0.77 -7.50
N VAL A 60 -22.88 -0.56 -7.34
CA VAL A 60 -23.71 -1.25 -6.34
C VAL A 60 -22.88 -1.94 -5.27
N ARG A 61 -21.58 -1.92 -5.41
CA ARG A 61 -20.64 -2.51 -4.47
C ARG A 61 -20.32 -1.52 -3.35
N ALA A 62 -20.37 -2.00 -2.10
CA ALA A 62 -19.83 -1.25 -0.98
C ALA A 62 -18.32 -1.04 -1.13
N PRO A 63 -17.78 0.18 -0.92
CA PRO A 63 -16.36 0.42 -0.97
C PRO A 63 -15.66 -0.27 0.20
N GLY A 64 -14.46 -0.78 -0.07
CA GLY A 64 -13.56 -1.33 0.95
C GLY A 64 -12.52 -0.30 1.40
N ARG A 65 -12.09 -0.39 2.67
CA ARG A 65 -11.02 0.47 3.18
C ARG A 65 -9.72 0.23 2.42
N PHE A 66 -9.01 1.32 2.12
CA PHE A 66 -7.78 1.39 1.34
C PHE A 66 -7.91 1.06 -0.15
N GLU A 67 -9.10 0.77 -0.66
CA GLU A 67 -9.32 0.68 -2.11
C GLU A 67 -9.11 2.05 -2.76
N ARG A 68 -8.56 2.05 -3.98
CA ARG A 68 -8.44 3.26 -4.82
C ARG A 68 -9.64 3.34 -5.75
N TRP A 69 -10.26 4.50 -5.80
CA TRP A 69 -11.44 4.74 -6.62
C TRP A 69 -11.27 5.96 -7.51
N VAL A 70 -11.78 5.86 -8.72
CA VAL A 70 -12.12 7.03 -9.54
C VAL A 70 -13.45 7.55 -9.05
N LEU A 71 -13.51 8.83 -8.74
CA LEU A 71 -14.70 9.49 -8.23
C LEU A 71 -14.89 10.85 -8.92
N GLU A 72 -16.09 11.38 -8.82
CA GLU A 72 -16.40 12.76 -9.15
C GLU A 72 -16.20 13.62 -7.91
N ALA A 73 -15.24 14.54 -7.98
CA ALA A 73 -14.93 15.46 -6.88
C ALA A 73 -16.02 16.54 -6.74
N ALA A 74 -15.97 17.30 -5.66
CA ALA A 74 -16.97 18.34 -5.38
C ALA A 74 -17.05 19.45 -6.45
N ASP A 75 -15.98 19.63 -7.23
CA ASP A 75 -15.91 20.55 -8.37
C ASP A 75 -16.38 19.95 -9.69
N GLY A 76 -16.83 18.69 -9.68
CA GLY A 76 -17.32 17.96 -10.85
C GLY A 76 -16.20 17.29 -11.67
N GLU A 77 -14.94 17.44 -11.30
CA GLU A 77 -13.84 16.81 -11.99
C GLU A 77 -13.64 15.35 -11.56
N ALA A 78 -13.10 14.54 -12.46
CA ALA A 78 -12.71 13.17 -12.13
C ALA A 78 -11.42 13.17 -11.31
N ALA A 79 -11.43 12.50 -10.16
CA ALA A 79 -10.29 12.35 -9.29
C ALA A 79 -10.05 10.89 -8.91
N ILE A 80 -8.79 10.52 -8.64
CA ILE A 80 -8.45 9.25 -8.03
C ILE A 80 -8.11 9.51 -6.57
N LYS A 81 -8.76 8.75 -5.66
CA LYS A 81 -8.52 8.85 -4.22
C LYS A 81 -8.59 7.46 -3.58
N ARG A 82 -8.05 7.37 -2.37
CA ARG A 82 -8.11 6.17 -1.53
C ARG A 82 -9.23 6.30 -0.50
N ILE A 83 -10.06 5.26 -0.40
CA ILE A 83 -11.08 5.18 0.66
C ILE A 83 -10.38 4.94 2.00
N VAL A 84 -10.59 5.81 2.98
CA VAL A 84 -10.03 5.65 4.33
C VAL A 84 -11.10 5.61 5.42
N GLY A 85 -12.30 6.14 5.15
CA GLY A 85 -13.47 6.03 6.03
C GLY A 85 -14.64 5.42 5.29
N LEU A 86 -15.32 4.50 5.96
CA LEU A 86 -16.50 3.79 5.45
C LEU A 86 -17.80 4.44 5.95
N PRO A 87 -18.94 4.12 5.33
CA PRO A 87 -20.24 4.65 5.77
C PRO A 87 -20.49 4.45 7.26
N GLY A 88 -20.92 5.51 7.94
CA GLY A 88 -21.26 5.52 9.36
C GLY A 88 -20.09 5.74 10.33
N GLU A 89 -18.87 5.70 9.87
CA GLU A 89 -17.69 5.80 10.73
C GLU A 89 -17.33 7.24 11.10
N ARG A 90 -16.64 7.39 12.21
CA ARG A 90 -15.96 8.62 12.59
C ARG A 90 -14.48 8.51 12.25
N VAL A 91 -14.04 9.29 11.29
CA VAL A 91 -12.64 9.36 10.84
C VAL A 91 -11.93 10.51 11.54
N ALA A 92 -10.71 10.28 12.00
CA ALA A 92 -9.82 11.34 12.51
C ALA A 92 -8.38 11.13 12.02
N ILE A 93 -7.60 12.19 12.04
CA ILE A 93 -6.15 12.18 11.83
C ILE A 93 -5.51 12.62 13.14
N ALA A 94 -4.74 11.74 13.77
CA ALA A 94 -4.06 12.01 15.02
C ALA A 94 -2.60 11.56 14.96
N ALA A 95 -1.68 12.43 15.33
CA ALA A 95 -0.23 12.20 15.30
C ALA A 95 0.34 11.72 13.95
N GLY A 96 -0.37 11.96 12.84
CA GLY A 96 0.01 11.51 11.50
C GLY A 96 -0.69 10.24 11.04
N ASP A 97 -1.46 9.58 11.91
CA ASP A 97 -2.13 8.31 11.66
C ASP A 97 -3.62 8.46 11.39
N LEU A 98 -4.17 7.47 10.69
CA LEU A 98 -5.60 7.31 10.50
C LEU A 98 -6.24 6.69 11.74
N VAL A 99 -7.19 7.38 12.32
CA VAL A 99 -7.98 6.89 13.46
C VAL A 99 -9.43 6.76 13.02
N VAL A 100 -10.04 5.60 13.25
CA VAL A 100 -11.45 5.34 12.95
C VAL A 100 -12.13 4.82 14.21
N ASP A 101 -13.23 5.46 14.59
CA ASP A 101 -13.99 5.15 15.80
C ASP A 101 -13.10 5.06 17.06
N GLY A 102 -12.11 5.97 17.14
CA GLY A 102 -11.16 6.06 18.24
C GLY A 102 -10.02 5.03 18.24
N ARG A 103 -9.86 4.25 17.16
CA ARG A 103 -8.78 3.26 17.02
C ARG A 103 -7.89 3.61 15.85
N THR A 104 -6.58 3.57 16.05
CA THR A 104 -5.61 3.68 14.96
C THR A 104 -5.75 2.48 14.03
N ILE A 105 -5.79 2.74 12.73
CA ILE A 105 -6.00 1.71 11.70
C ILE A 105 -4.65 1.30 11.12
N LEU A 106 -4.24 0.09 11.45
CA LEU A 106 -3.02 -0.51 10.93
C LEU A 106 -3.16 -0.81 9.43
N LYS A 107 -2.26 -0.24 8.62
CA LYS A 107 -2.14 -0.54 7.19
C LYS A 107 -1.50 -1.92 6.99
N GLY A 108 -2.06 -2.72 6.08
CA GLY A 108 -1.44 -3.99 5.68
C GLY A 108 -0.20 -3.80 4.80
N PRO A 109 0.62 -4.85 4.61
CA PRO A 109 1.84 -4.78 3.80
C PRO A 109 1.61 -4.28 2.38
N ARG A 110 0.51 -4.67 1.74
CA ARG A 110 0.17 -4.22 0.37
C ARG A 110 -0.12 -2.72 0.31
N VAL A 111 -0.83 -2.19 1.32
CA VAL A 111 -1.11 -0.76 1.38
C VAL A 111 0.17 0.02 1.61
N LEU A 112 1.01 -0.42 2.56
CA LEU A 112 2.32 0.19 2.80
C LEU A 112 3.20 0.16 1.54
N ALA A 113 3.20 -0.93 0.78
CA ALA A 113 3.93 -1.01 -0.48
C ALA A 113 3.51 0.04 -1.53
N GLU A 114 2.26 0.51 -1.46
CA GLU A 114 1.73 1.55 -2.35
C GLU A 114 2.01 2.96 -1.82
N VAL A 115 1.79 3.21 -0.53
CA VAL A 115 1.81 4.58 0.04
C VAL A 115 3.13 4.94 0.72
N GLY A 116 3.88 3.94 1.18
CA GLY A 116 5.17 4.15 1.83
C GLY A 116 6.25 4.61 0.84
N ALA A 117 7.27 5.25 1.36
CA ALA A 117 8.39 5.74 0.58
C ALA A 117 9.73 5.20 1.10
N PRO A 118 10.72 4.95 0.22
CA PRO A 118 12.07 4.66 0.66
C PRO A 118 12.68 5.90 1.30
N VAL A 119 13.53 5.69 2.30
CA VAL A 119 14.27 6.75 2.98
C VAL A 119 15.75 6.47 2.89
N ALA A 120 16.54 7.48 2.57
CA ALA A 120 17.98 7.36 2.60
C ALA A 120 18.48 7.33 4.05
N ALA A 121 19.29 6.34 4.40
CA ALA A 121 19.95 6.27 5.70
C ALA A 121 21.41 5.88 5.51
N ALA A 122 22.32 6.57 6.20
CA ALA A 122 23.71 6.13 6.30
C ALA A 122 23.78 4.85 7.11
N ALA A 123 24.56 3.88 6.65
CA ALA A 123 24.63 2.57 7.28
C ALA A 123 25.97 1.89 7.06
N ARG A 124 26.31 0.99 7.97
CA ARG A 124 27.39 0.00 7.81
C ARG A 124 26.78 -1.28 7.29
N ALA A 125 27.35 -1.83 6.24
CA ALA A 125 26.84 -3.02 5.61
C ALA A 125 27.94 -3.97 5.17
N ASP A 126 27.69 -5.27 5.38
CA ASP A 126 28.44 -6.38 4.79
C ASP A 126 27.48 -7.48 4.33
N ALA A 127 28.00 -8.61 3.88
CA ALA A 127 27.18 -9.71 3.39
C ALA A 127 26.27 -10.36 4.47
N SER A 128 26.59 -10.20 5.74
CA SER A 128 25.91 -10.82 6.89
C SER A 128 25.13 -9.86 7.75
N GLY A 129 25.40 -8.54 7.64
CA GLY A 129 24.78 -7.53 8.46
C GLY A 129 24.63 -6.18 7.78
N TRP A 130 23.63 -5.45 8.20
CA TRP A 130 23.39 -4.06 7.89
C TRP A 130 22.92 -3.36 9.18
N GLU A 131 23.51 -2.24 9.48
CA GLU A 131 23.19 -1.44 10.66
C GLU A 131 23.21 0.04 10.31
N GLN A 132 22.19 0.76 10.71
CA GLN A 132 22.10 2.20 10.53
C GLN A 132 23.14 2.92 11.41
N ASP A 133 23.85 3.90 10.84
CA ASP A 133 24.89 4.65 11.54
C ASP A 133 24.33 5.61 12.60
N SER A 134 23.12 6.09 12.41
CA SER A 134 22.45 6.99 13.36
C SER A 134 21.14 6.38 13.84
N ARG A 135 20.75 6.71 15.08
CA ARG A 135 19.48 6.25 15.67
C ARG A 135 18.26 6.99 15.12
N GLU A 136 18.47 8.02 14.32
CA GLU A 136 17.40 8.87 13.82
C GLU A 136 17.36 8.82 12.29
N VAL A 137 16.20 8.44 11.76
CA VAL A 137 15.91 8.54 10.33
C VAL A 137 15.17 9.84 10.10
N LEU A 138 15.75 10.68 9.27
CA LEU A 138 15.17 11.98 8.91
C LEU A 138 14.69 11.96 7.47
N ASP A 139 13.55 12.57 7.22
CA ASP A 139 12.97 12.70 5.90
C ASP A 139 12.26 14.04 5.73
N ASP A 140 12.12 14.47 4.50
CA ASP A 140 11.34 15.64 4.10
C ASP A 140 9.83 15.29 3.90
N ALA A 141 9.30 14.38 4.70
CA ALA A 141 7.89 13.95 4.63
C ALA A 141 6.88 15.12 4.63
N GLY A 142 7.37 16.30 4.96
CA GLY A 142 6.64 17.56 4.89
C GLY A 142 6.85 18.37 3.63
N PHE A 143 7.63 17.90 2.64
CA PHE A 143 7.89 18.64 1.41
C PHE A 143 6.58 18.96 0.69
N ASP A 144 6.33 20.23 0.51
CA ASP A 144 5.14 20.77 -0.15
C ASP A 144 5.60 21.54 -1.38
N ALA A 145 5.37 20.98 -2.56
CA ALA A 145 5.45 21.55 -3.90
C ALA A 145 6.35 22.82 -4.03
N GLY A 146 7.67 22.64 -3.86
CA GLY A 146 8.66 23.72 -4.05
C GLY A 146 8.97 24.55 -2.81
N ARG A 147 8.44 24.21 -1.64
CA ARG A 147 8.86 24.81 -0.37
C ARG A 147 9.86 23.89 0.33
N SER A 148 11.00 24.44 0.70
CA SER A 148 11.95 23.78 1.58
C SER A 148 11.33 23.63 2.97
N THR A 149 11.14 22.39 3.44
CA THR A 149 10.73 22.09 4.79
C THR A 149 11.90 21.48 5.55
N PRO A 150 12.02 21.70 6.87
CA PRO A 150 13.03 21.00 7.66
C PRO A 150 12.77 19.49 7.62
N LEU A 151 13.84 18.70 7.63
CA LEU A 151 13.75 17.26 7.79
C LEU A 151 13.05 16.91 9.10
N LEU A 152 12.14 15.96 9.05
CA LEU A 152 11.37 15.51 10.21
C LEU A 152 11.82 14.10 10.61
N PRO A 153 11.85 13.79 11.92
CA PRO A 153 12.05 12.44 12.37
C PRO A 153 10.95 11.50 11.85
N VAL A 154 11.36 10.39 11.25
CA VAL A 154 10.43 9.34 10.80
C VAL A 154 9.92 8.60 12.05
N ARG A 155 8.62 8.68 12.32
CA ARG A 155 7.96 8.00 13.44
C ARG A 155 7.58 6.57 13.09
N ASP A 156 6.89 6.43 11.95
CA ASP A 156 6.45 5.16 11.40
C ASP A 156 7.32 4.79 10.21
N GLY A 157 8.17 3.83 10.45
CA GLY A 157 9.15 3.37 9.47
C GLY A 157 9.83 2.10 9.92
N GLY A 158 10.68 1.59 9.07
CA GLY A 158 11.38 0.35 9.30
C GLY A 158 12.35 0.04 8.18
N LEU A 159 12.64 -1.22 8.00
CA LEU A 159 13.47 -1.71 6.91
C LEU A 159 12.79 -2.82 6.11
N ALA A 160 13.16 -2.89 4.84
CA ALA A 160 12.87 -3.99 3.95
C ALA A 160 14.21 -4.61 3.52
N ALA A 161 14.36 -5.92 3.65
CA ALA A 161 15.56 -6.64 3.27
C ALA A 161 15.25 -7.75 2.26
N VAL A 162 16.20 -8.01 1.37
CA VAL A 162 16.20 -9.20 0.50
C VAL A 162 17.41 -10.05 0.89
N ILE A 163 17.14 -11.30 1.25
CA ILE A 163 18.12 -12.24 1.74
C ILE A 163 18.12 -13.48 0.85
N ALA A 164 19.29 -13.83 0.33
CA ALA A 164 19.51 -15.08 -0.37
C ALA A 164 19.99 -16.15 0.60
N VAL A 165 19.33 -17.29 0.61
CA VAL A 165 19.69 -18.47 1.42
C VAL A 165 20.08 -19.60 0.48
N GLY A 166 21.35 -20.01 0.54
CA GLY A 166 21.88 -21.16 -0.19
C GLY A 166 21.80 -22.42 0.68
N GLY A 167 21.87 -23.59 0.05
CA GLY A 167 21.86 -24.88 0.72
C GLY A 167 20.85 -25.86 0.12
N THR A 168 20.70 -27.02 0.73
CA THR A 168 19.75 -28.05 0.26
C THR A 168 18.41 -27.97 1.00
N PRO A 169 17.26 -28.33 0.36
CA PRO A 169 15.94 -28.24 0.97
C PRO A 169 15.77 -29.06 2.27
N ALA A 170 16.56 -30.07 2.49
CA ALA A 170 16.51 -30.91 3.69
C ALA A 170 17.16 -30.26 4.93
N ARG A 171 17.78 -29.09 4.79
CA ARG A 171 18.48 -28.40 5.87
C ARG A 171 17.60 -27.32 6.50
N ARG A 172 17.82 -27.08 7.79
CA ARG A 172 17.18 -25.98 8.52
C ARG A 172 17.73 -24.65 8.02
N GLY A 173 17.09 -23.91 7.18
CA GLY A 173 17.44 -22.62 6.59
C GLY A 173 18.36 -21.67 7.37
N ALA A 174 18.13 -20.39 7.25
CA ALA A 174 18.83 -19.34 7.99
C ALA A 174 17.87 -18.65 8.97
N LEU A 175 18.45 -17.95 9.95
CA LEU A 175 17.72 -16.98 10.79
C LEU A 175 18.13 -15.58 10.37
N ALA A 176 17.15 -14.73 10.19
CA ALA A 176 17.34 -13.29 10.08
C ALA A 176 16.83 -12.64 11.36
N ARG A 177 17.68 -11.86 12.02
CA ARG A 177 17.32 -11.04 13.17
C ARG A 177 17.23 -9.59 12.69
N VAL A 178 16.05 -9.01 12.79
CA VAL A 178 15.80 -7.61 12.46
C VAL A 178 15.59 -6.84 13.74
N VAL A 179 16.31 -5.75 13.91
CA VAL A 179 16.20 -4.86 15.05
C VAL A 179 15.48 -3.59 14.60
N VAL A 180 14.45 -3.21 15.36
CA VAL A 180 13.68 -1.98 15.17
C VAL A 180 13.63 -1.28 16.52
N GLY A 181 14.46 -0.25 16.70
CA GLY A 181 14.65 0.39 17.99
C GLY A 181 15.24 -0.57 19.01
N ARG A 182 14.49 -0.87 20.05
CA ARG A 182 14.88 -1.82 21.12
C ARG A 182 14.30 -3.22 20.93
N THR A 183 13.49 -3.42 19.91
CA THR A 183 12.82 -4.70 19.66
C THR A 183 13.54 -5.48 18.58
N ALA A 184 13.81 -6.74 18.83
CA ALA A 184 14.34 -7.66 17.85
C ALA A 184 13.25 -8.63 17.39
N ILE A 185 13.21 -8.85 16.08
CA ILE A 185 12.32 -9.81 15.42
C ILE A 185 13.21 -10.86 14.75
N THR A 186 12.98 -12.12 15.07
CA THR A 186 13.71 -13.22 14.43
C THR A 186 12.79 -13.97 13.46
N VAL A 187 13.24 -14.07 12.22
CA VAL A 187 12.49 -14.74 11.14
C VAL A 187 13.31 -15.93 10.65
N ARG A 188 12.63 -17.07 10.50
CA ARG A 188 13.24 -18.27 9.90
C ARG A 188 13.02 -18.25 8.38
N LEU A 189 14.11 -18.41 7.64
CA LEU A 189 14.15 -18.42 6.19
C LEU A 189 14.46 -19.84 5.70
N ALA A 190 13.65 -20.36 4.79
CA ALA A 190 13.85 -21.68 4.20
C ALA A 190 15.06 -21.67 3.22
N ALA A 191 15.73 -22.78 3.09
CA ALA A 191 16.81 -23.01 2.11
C ALA A 191 16.35 -24.03 1.05
N PRO A 192 16.81 -23.90 -0.22
CA PRO A 192 17.38 -22.70 -0.81
C PRO A 192 16.28 -21.69 -1.19
N GLY A 193 16.63 -20.43 -1.32
CA GLY A 193 15.68 -19.43 -1.82
C GLY A 193 16.09 -17.99 -1.55
N ARG A 194 15.35 -17.09 -2.18
CA ARG A 194 15.41 -15.66 -1.88
C ARG A 194 14.17 -15.30 -1.06
N HIS A 195 14.37 -14.48 -0.07
CA HIS A 195 13.29 -14.07 0.84
C HIS A 195 13.27 -12.56 0.99
N ALA A 196 12.08 -12.00 1.01
CA ALA A 196 11.85 -10.65 1.49
C ALA A 196 11.55 -10.70 2.98
N ILE A 197 12.07 -9.74 3.72
CA ILE A 197 11.68 -9.45 5.10
C ILE A 197 11.35 -7.98 5.18
N VAL A 198 10.28 -7.66 5.85
CA VAL A 198 9.90 -6.28 6.20
C VAL A 198 9.61 -6.24 7.68
N ALA A 199 10.18 -5.27 8.36
CA ALA A 199 9.90 -5.03 9.78
C ALA A 199 9.99 -3.55 10.09
N GLY A 200 9.19 -3.09 11.06
CA GLY A 200 9.16 -1.69 11.44
C GLY A 200 8.11 -1.37 12.48
N ARG A 201 7.98 -0.08 12.75
CA ARG A 201 6.81 0.49 13.44
C ARG A 201 5.88 1.10 12.41
N LEU A 202 4.60 0.85 12.55
CA LEU A 202 3.58 1.33 11.62
C LEU A 202 2.28 1.54 12.40
N ASP A 203 1.69 2.73 12.30
CA ASP A 203 0.42 3.06 12.95
C ASP A 203 0.43 2.70 14.45
N GLY A 204 1.54 2.99 15.14
CA GLY A 204 1.74 2.70 16.57
C GLY A 204 2.02 1.24 16.92
N SER A 205 2.07 0.34 15.93
CA SER A 205 2.29 -1.10 16.12
C SER A 205 3.67 -1.54 15.61
N LEU A 206 4.24 -2.57 16.24
CA LEU A 206 5.37 -3.29 15.66
C LEU A 206 4.85 -4.27 14.61
N VAL A 207 5.42 -4.21 13.41
CA VAL A 207 5.00 -5.02 12.26
C VAL A 207 6.18 -5.79 11.68
N ALA A 208 5.88 -7.00 11.19
CA ALA A 208 6.83 -7.79 10.44
C ALA A 208 6.11 -8.71 9.45
N ALA A 209 6.78 -9.03 8.35
CA ALA A 209 6.38 -10.06 7.42
C ALA A 209 7.61 -10.61 6.69
N ALA A 210 7.57 -11.89 6.32
CA ALA A 210 8.55 -12.51 5.45
C ALA A 210 7.87 -13.40 4.42
N TRP A 211 8.38 -13.38 3.19
CA TRP A 211 7.82 -14.19 2.12
C TRP A 211 8.89 -14.57 1.10
N PRO A 212 8.72 -15.73 0.41
CA PRO A 212 9.65 -16.13 -0.64
C PRO A 212 9.52 -15.20 -1.85
N LEU A 213 10.65 -14.88 -2.46
CA LEU A 213 10.72 -14.14 -3.71
C LEU A 213 10.97 -15.11 -4.86
N GLY A 214 10.18 -14.97 -5.93
CA GLY A 214 10.45 -15.60 -7.22
C GLY A 214 11.67 -14.98 -7.92
N VAL A 215 11.86 -15.35 -9.19
CA VAL A 215 12.86 -14.73 -10.07
C VAL A 215 12.61 -13.22 -10.13
N ALA A 216 13.68 -12.44 -10.15
CA ALA A 216 13.68 -10.99 -10.02
C ALA A 216 12.53 -10.31 -10.74
N VAL A 217 11.65 -9.69 -9.97
CA VAL A 217 10.59 -8.83 -10.47
C VAL A 217 10.98 -7.39 -10.12
N ASP A 218 10.86 -6.50 -11.10
CA ASP A 218 11.03 -5.07 -10.87
C ASP A 218 10.03 -4.60 -9.82
N ARG A 219 10.49 -3.86 -8.84
CA ARG A 219 9.65 -3.31 -7.76
C ARG A 219 8.82 -2.10 -8.21
N GLY A 220 9.17 -1.52 -9.33
CA GLY A 220 8.65 -0.22 -9.66
C GLY A 220 9.03 0.82 -8.59
N ARG A 221 8.05 1.52 -8.04
CA ARG A 221 8.22 2.58 -7.03
C ARG A 221 7.97 2.14 -5.58
N SER A 222 7.69 0.87 -5.37
CA SER A 222 7.38 0.36 -4.03
C SER A 222 8.58 0.44 -3.08
N CYS A 223 8.35 0.87 -1.85
CA CYS A 223 9.34 0.79 -0.77
C CYS A 223 9.54 -0.63 -0.25
N LEU A 224 8.67 -1.57 -0.61
CA LEU A 224 8.75 -2.96 -0.22
C LEU A 224 9.13 -3.87 -1.40
N PRO A 225 9.72 -5.04 -1.13
CA PRO A 225 9.93 -6.08 -2.13
C PRO A 225 8.61 -6.50 -2.80
N PRO A 226 8.64 -7.02 -4.03
CA PRO A 226 7.43 -7.36 -4.79
C PRO A 226 6.59 -8.44 -4.12
N ASN A 227 5.28 -8.41 -4.42
CA ASN A 227 4.29 -9.37 -3.94
C ASN A 227 4.20 -9.51 -2.41
N PRO A 228 4.08 -8.42 -1.64
CA PRO A 228 3.92 -8.50 -0.21
C PRO A 228 2.61 -9.24 0.14
N PRO A 229 2.56 -9.94 1.29
CA PRO A 229 1.34 -10.60 1.77
C PRO A 229 0.23 -9.59 2.06
N GLU A 230 -0.99 -10.07 2.24
CA GLU A 230 -2.13 -9.20 2.60
C GLU A 230 -2.06 -8.74 4.05
N GLN A 231 -1.55 -9.58 4.92
CA GLN A 231 -1.49 -9.34 6.36
C GLN A 231 -0.06 -9.41 6.89
N TRP A 232 0.19 -8.70 7.98
CA TRP A 232 1.41 -8.83 8.76
C TRP A 232 1.42 -10.20 9.45
N ASP A 233 2.56 -10.86 9.38
CA ASP A 233 2.81 -12.10 10.10
C ASP A 233 3.82 -11.83 11.23
N VAL A 234 3.29 -11.53 12.39
CA VAL A 234 4.09 -11.26 13.60
C VAL A 234 4.33 -12.57 14.35
N ALA A 235 4.74 -13.62 13.64
CA ALA A 235 4.85 -14.97 14.20
C ALA A 235 5.88 -15.11 15.32
N THR A 236 6.82 -14.17 15.47
CA THR A 236 7.83 -14.27 16.53
C THR A 236 8.36 -12.88 16.91
N VAL A 237 7.62 -12.16 17.71
CA VAL A 237 8.10 -10.94 18.38
C VAL A 237 8.51 -11.32 19.78
N TRP A 238 9.78 -11.21 20.09
CA TRP A 238 10.29 -11.25 21.47
C TRP A 238 10.50 -9.79 21.91
N PRO A 239 9.56 -9.19 22.65
CA PRO A 239 9.77 -7.83 23.15
C PRO A 239 10.88 -7.87 24.20
N GLU A 240 12.00 -7.26 23.92
CA GLU A 240 12.89 -6.80 24.97
C GLU A 240 12.23 -5.55 25.59
N GLU A 241 12.06 -5.52 26.89
CA GLU A 241 11.37 -4.44 27.62
C GLU A 241 11.92 -3.07 27.22
N SER A 242 11.04 -2.24 26.68
CA SER A 242 11.35 -0.87 26.30
C SER A 242 11.01 0.07 27.44
N THR A 243 12.01 0.73 27.99
CA THR A 243 11.81 2.02 28.63
C THR A 243 11.73 3.07 27.52
N ALA A 244 10.59 3.71 27.40
CA ALA A 244 10.23 4.60 26.31
C ALA A 244 11.28 5.71 26.06
N ASP A 245 11.92 5.65 24.90
CA ASP A 245 12.42 6.83 24.20
C ASP A 245 11.72 6.84 22.85
N GLU A 246 10.83 7.81 22.64
CA GLU A 246 9.92 7.92 21.48
C GLU A 246 10.61 8.35 20.18
N ARG A 247 11.95 8.29 20.13
CA ARG A 247 12.72 8.68 18.95
C ARG A 247 12.74 7.56 17.93
N ALA A 248 12.94 7.94 16.67
CA ALA A 248 12.99 7.05 15.53
C ALA A 248 13.84 5.79 15.80
N PRO A 249 13.40 4.62 15.33
CA PRO A 249 14.04 3.36 15.66
C PRO A 249 15.43 3.29 15.02
N GLY A 250 16.44 2.90 15.79
CA GLY A 250 17.66 2.34 15.21
C GLY A 250 17.29 1.08 14.42
N LEU A 251 17.77 0.95 13.20
CA LEU A 251 17.45 -0.16 12.31
C LEU A 251 18.69 -1.02 12.09
N ALA A 252 18.53 -2.33 12.22
CA ALA A 252 19.55 -3.28 11.85
C ALA A 252 18.94 -4.59 11.34
N VAL A 253 19.68 -5.30 10.49
CA VAL A 253 19.39 -6.69 10.12
C VAL A 253 20.66 -7.49 10.11
N VAL A 254 20.64 -8.67 10.74
CA VAL A 254 21.75 -9.62 10.77
C VAL A 254 21.22 -10.98 10.34
N VAL A 255 21.94 -11.69 9.52
CA VAL A 255 21.61 -13.05 9.08
C VAL A 255 22.65 -14.03 9.56
N ALA A 256 22.19 -15.19 9.99
CA ALA A 256 23.06 -16.30 10.39
C ALA A 256 22.52 -17.63 9.82
N ALA A 257 23.41 -18.46 9.31
CA ALA A 257 23.09 -19.83 8.96
C ALA A 257 22.80 -20.63 10.26
N VAL A 258 21.75 -21.46 10.24
CA VAL A 258 21.36 -22.28 11.39
C VAL A 258 22.10 -23.61 11.42
N THR A 259 22.58 -24.08 10.28
CA THR A 259 23.25 -25.38 10.13
C THR A 259 24.41 -25.29 9.14
N ASP A 260 25.39 -26.18 9.30
CA ASP A 260 26.50 -26.35 8.35
C ASP A 260 25.97 -26.61 6.94
N GLY A 261 26.64 -26.01 5.94
CA GLY A 261 26.30 -26.12 4.53
C GLY A 261 25.10 -25.26 4.09
N VAL A 262 24.62 -24.35 4.94
CA VAL A 262 23.71 -23.27 4.58
C VAL A 262 24.48 -21.95 4.55
N THR A 263 24.25 -21.16 3.52
CA THR A 263 24.76 -19.78 3.42
C THR A 263 23.61 -18.80 3.46
N ALA A 264 23.80 -17.65 4.07
CA ALA A 264 22.83 -16.57 4.05
C ALA A 264 23.56 -15.25 3.77
N VAL A 265 23.06 -14.51 2.78
CA VAL A 265 23.65 -13.25 2.33
C VAL A 265 22.54 -12.19 2.20
N ILE A 266 22.79 -11.02 2.72
CA ILE A 266 21.94 -9.85 2.53
C ILE A 266 22.26 -9.27 1.14
N GLU A 267 21.30 -9.36 0.23
CA GLU A 267 21.42 -8.77 -1.12
C GLU A 267 21.08 -7.28 -1.14
N ARG A 268 20.10 -6.88 -0.31
CA ARG A 268 19.59 -5.52 -0.31
C ARG A 268 18.92 -5.19 1.03
N VAL A 269 19.10 -3.96 1.49
CA VAL A 269 18.34 -3.37 2.59
C VAL A 269 17.90 -1.97 2.20
N GLU A 270 16.65 -1.66 2.47
CA GLU A 270 16.07 -0.34 2.24
C GLU A 270 15.24 0.08 3.44
N PRO A 271 15.63 1.15 4.11
CA PRO A 271 14.77 1.82 5.06
C PRO A 271 13.55 2.39 4.35
N TRP A 272 12.40 2.33 5.02
CA TRP A 272 11.14 2.90 4.54
C TRP A 272 10.47 3.72 5.62
N ARG A 273 9.61 4.63 5.20
CA ARG A 273 8.68 5.35 6.05
C ARG A 273 7.25 5.21 5.55
N ASP A 274 6.31 5.40 6.46
CA ASP A 274 4.89 5.51 6.14
C ASP A 274 4.51 6.92 5.66
N VAL A 275 3.29 7.05 5.15
CA VAL A 275 2.69 8.34 4.83
C VAL A 275 2.30 9.09 6.10
N LEU A 276 2.80 10.30 6.27
CA LEU A 276 2.41 11.19 7.36
C LEU A 276 1.14 11.95 6.99
N LEU A 277 0.00 11.54 7.55
CA LEU A 277 -1.26 12.23 7.33
C LEU A 277 -1.28 13.59 8.05
N ARG A 278 -1.98 14.56 7.48
CA ARG A 278 -2.14 15.91 8.03
C ARG A 278 -3.61 16.25 8.18
N PRO A 279 -3.99 16.95 9.24
CA PRO A 279 -5.33 17.55 9.36
C PRO A 279 -5.66 18.46 8.18
N ALA A 280 -6.90 18.91 8.11
CA ALA A 280 -7.27 19.96 7.17
C ALA A 280 -6.54 21.29 7.48
N ALA A 281 -6.46 22.17 6.47
CA ALA A 281 -5.74 23.44 6.60
C ALA A 281 -6.32 24.38 7.67
N ASP A 282 -7.60 24.25 7.98
CA ASP A 282 -8.32 24.97 9.04
C ASP A 282 -8.13 24.36 10.44
N GLY A 283 -7.34 23.30 10.56
CA GLY A 283 -7.11 22.57 11.81
C GLY A 283 -8.14 21.47 12.08
N THR A 284 -9.16 21.28 11.25
CA THR A 284 -10.11 20.18 11.41
C THR A 284 -9.37 18.85 11.28
N ALA A 285 -9.51 17.99 12.29
CA ALA A 285 -8.82 16.71 12.37
C ALA A 285 -9.78 15.51 12.52
N ALA A 286 -11.09 15.74 12.56
CA ALA A 286 -12.08 14.67 12.71
C ALA A 286 -13.36 14.96 11.91
N TRP A 287 -13.94 13.91 11.32
CA TRP A 287 -15.11 13.98 10.46
C TRP A 287 -16.07 12.82 10.75
N GLN A 288 -17.37 13.09 10.69
CA GLN A 288 -18.40 12.05 10.69
C GLN A 288 -18.73 11.68 9.26
N VAL A 289 -18.62 10.40 8.92
CA VAL A 289 -19.00 9.87 7.61
C VAL A 289 -20.46 9.48 7.64
N GLY A 290 -21.27 10.02 6.73
CA GLY A 290 -22.67 9.66 6.61
C GLY A 290 -22.87 8.20 6.19
N ALA A 291 -24.08 7.66 6.39
CA ALA A 291 -24.41 6.28 6.03
C ALA A 291 -24.33 5.99 4.52
N ASP A 292 -24.40 7.01 3.69
CA ASP A 292 -24.36 6.98 2.22
C ASP A 292 -23.10 7.65 1.64
N ALA A 293 -22.06 7.81 2.45
CA ALA A 293 -20.83 8.50 2.07
C ALA A 293 -19.58 7.70 2.41
N ALA A 294 -18.44 8.09 1.83
CA ALA A 294 -17.11 7.60 2.15
C ALA A 294 -16.14 8.76 2.39
N PHE A 295 -15.16 8.58 3.24
CA PHE A 295 -14.09 9.54 3.44
C PHE A 295 -12.88 9.12 2.63
N VAL A 296 -12.38 10.01 1.78
CA VAL A 296 -11.32 9.71 0.82
C VAL A 296 -10.11 10.63 1.03
N LEU A 297 -8.90 10.08 0.88
CA LEU A 297 -7.65 10.83 0.91
C LEU A 297 -6.83 10.57 -0.35
N GLY A 298 -5.98 11.53 -0.70
CA GLY A 298 -4.87 11.27 -1.61
C GLY A 298 -3.67 10.69 -0.86
N ASP A 299 -2.88 9.89 -1.55
CA ASP A 299 -1.67 9.26 -0.99
C ASP A 299 -0.54 10.29 -0.77
N HIS A 300 -0.66 11.49 -1.36
CA HIS A 300 0.23 12.63 -1.14
C HIS A 300 -0.48 13.72 -0.31
N PRO A 301 -0.40 13.68 1.03
CA PRO A 301 -1.21 14.54 1.90
C PRO A 301 -1.03 16.04 1.67
N ALA A 302 0.18 16.46 1.31
CA ALA A 302 0.52 17.87 1.10
C ALA A 302 0.00 18.41 -0.25
N ALA A 303 -0.16 17.57 -1.27
CA ALA A 303 -0.57 17.98 -2.62
C ALA A 303 -1.94 17.42 -3.03
N SER A 304 -2.74 16.97 -2.07
CA SER A 304 -4.08 16.43 -2.34
C SER A 304 -5.18 17.34 -1.85
N ARG A 305 -6.13 17.65 -2.74
CA ARG A 305 -7.47 18.10 -2.39
C ARG A 305 -8.35 16.86 -2.26
N ASP A 306 -8.95 16.66 -1.09
CA ASP A 306 -9.69 15.45 -0.76
C ASP A 306 -10.73 15.72 0.35
N SER A 307 -11.23 14.68 1.00
CA SER A 307 -12.28 14.83 2.02
C SER A 307 -11.91 15.71 3.21
N ARG A 308 -10.65 16.04 3.41
CA ARG A 308 -10.23 17.03 4.41
C ARG A 308 -10.76 18.43 4.10
N GLN A 309 -10.93 18.75 2.81
CA GLN A 309 -11.48 20.02 2.33
C GLN A 309 -12.92 19.89 1.88
N TRP A 310 -13.30 18.74 1.29
CA TRP A 310 -14.64 18.56 0.72
C TRP A 310 -15.66 17.98 1.70
N GLY A 311 -15.19 17.40 2.81
CA GLY A 311 -16.01 16.49 3.62
C GLY A 311 -16.15 15.10 2.98
N PRO A 312 -16.94 14.21 3.59
CA PRO A 312 -17.23 12.89 3.03
C PRO A 312 -17.90 12.99 1.65
N VAL A 313 -17.52 12.09 0.75
CA VAL A 313 -18.01 12.03 -0.65
C VAL A 313 -19.20 11.07 -0.71
N PRO A 314 -20.33 11.45 -1.32
CA PRO A 314 -21.47 10.55 -1.49
C PRO A 314 -21.09 9.28 -2.27
N LEU A 315 -21.61 8.10 -1.87
CA LEU A 315 -21.33 6.84 -2.56
C LEU A 315 -21.64 6.88 -4.07
N PRO A 316 -22.73 7.54 -4.55
CA PRO A 316 -22.98 7.65 -5.99
C PRO A 316 -21.91 8.41 -6.79
N ALA A 317 -21.08 9.21 -6.13
CA ALA A 317 -19.95 9.88 -6.78
C ALA A 317 -18.76 8.94 -7.04
N LEU A 318 -18.71 7.78 -6.38
CA LEU A 318 -17.73 6.73 -6.65
C LEU A 318 -18.06 6.07 -7.99
N ARG A 319 -17.17 6.17 -8.97
CA ARG A 319 -17.41 5.71 -10.35
C ARG A 319 -16.89 4.30 -10.59
N HIS A 320 -15.58 4.11 -10.40
CA HIS A 320 -14.92 2.84 -10.67
C HIS A 320 -13.84 2.56 -9.63
N ARG A 321 -13.82 1.33 -9.12
CA ARG A 321 -12.72 0.83 -8.31
C ARG A 321 -11.53 0.50 -9.22
N LEU A 322 -10.33 0.92 -8.84
CA LEU A 322 -9.12 0.52 -9.55
C LEU A 322 -8.74 -0.90 -9.18
N ALA A 323 -8.26 -1.66 -10.16
CA ALA A 323 -7.77 -3.01 -9.92
C ALA A 323 -6.57 -2.97 -8.95
N PRO A 324 -6.52 -3.85 -7.92
CA PRO A 324 -5.37 -3.94 -7.05
C PRO A 324 -4.14 -4.40 -7.82
N GLY A 325 -2.96 -3.86 -7.48
CA GLY A 325 -1.69 -4.32 -8.04
C GLY A 325 -1.45 -4.01 -9.51
N THR A 326 -2.28 -3.17 -10.15
CA THR A 326 -1.92 -2.64 -11.47
C THR A 326 -0.71 -1.73 -11.28
N ALA A 327 0.49 -2.33 -11.46
CA ALA A 327 1.66 -1.53 -11.75
C ALA A 327 1.31 -0.65 -12.96
N PRO A 328 1.59 0.66 -12.90
CA PRO A 328 1.31 1.54 -14.02
C PRO A 328 2.07 1.02 -15.25
N THR A 329 1.34 0.78 -16.32
CA THR A 329 1.95 0.52 -17.62
C THR A 329 2.27 1.88 -18.23
N ARG A 330 3.56 2.17 -18.41
CA ARG A 330 4.01 3.29 -19.23
C ARG A 330 3.71 3.03 -20.70
#